data_57672ba98721e6acea9e0cc29ecb6054
#
_entry.id   57672ba98721e6acea9e0cc29ecb6054
#
_cell.length_a   1.000
_cell.length_b   1.000
_cell.length_c   1.000
_cell.angle_alpha   90.00
_cell.angle_beta   90.00
_cell.angle_gamma   90.00
#
_symmetry.space_group_name_H-M   'P 1'
#
loop_
_entity.id
_entity.type
_entity.pdbx_description
1 polymer ?
#
loop_
_entity_poly.entity_id
_entity_poly.type
_entity_poly.pdbx_seq_one_letter_code
_entity_poly.pdbx_strand_id
1 'polypeptide(L)'
;MMAECKTVGEAIGARFSVSIEQRIKGGTDIVGHKPSTRHDVELGRPMEIDPLVSSVLELARRLNIATPMLDSVATLVRLQGQVLHLYERRPALEAAILPAIKENEATA
;
A
#
# COMPACT_ATOMS: atom_id res chain seq x y z
N MET A 1 0.76 -4.03 -8.16
CA MET A 1 0.99 -2.95 -7.17
C MET A 1 1.63 -1.71 -7.76
N MET A 2 2.82 -1.81 -8.34
CA MET A 2 3.53 -0.64 -8.88
C MET A 2 2.76 0.09 -9.97
N ALA A 3 2.07 -0.64 -10.84
CA ALA A 3 1.23 -0.04 -11.88
C ALA A 3 0.07 0.78 -11.28
N GLU A 4 -0.54 0.28 -10.22
CA GLU A 4 -1.60 0.99 -9.50
C GLU A 4 -1.06 2.26 -8.84
N CYS A 5 0.08 2.17 -8.15
CA CYS A 5 0.73 3.35 -7.57
C CYS A 5 1.11 4.38 -8.63
N LYS A 6 1.60 3.94 -9.79
CA LYS A 6 1.90 4.82 -10.92
C LYS A 6 0.67 5.55 -11.42
N THR A 7 -0.45 4.83 -11.57
CA THR A 7 -1.72 5.42 -11.99
C THR A 7 -2.17 6.52 -11.02
N VAL A 8 -2.11 6.25 -9.73
CA VAL A 8 -2.46 7.25 -8.70
C VAL A 8 -1.53 8.46 -8.76
N GLY A 9 -0.23 8.23 -8.87
CA GLY A 9 0.76 9.30 -8.97
C GLY A 9 0.56 10.17 -10.20
N GLU A 10 0.32 9.58 -11.36
CA GLU A 10 0.05 10.33 -12.60
C GLU A 10 -1.23 11.16 -12.51
N ALA A 11 -2.25 10.66 -11.82
CA ALA A 11 -3.51 11.38 -11.63
C ALA A 11 -3.34 12.69 -10.84
N ILE A 12 -2.31 12.80 -10.02
CA ILE A 12 -1.97 14.03 -9.27
C ILE A 12 -0.83 14.81 -9.91
N GLY A 13 -0.45 14.48 -11.13
CA GLY A 13 0.53 15.23 -11.91
C GLY A 13 1.98 14.72 -11.81
N ALA A 14 2.24 13.61 -11.16
CA ALA A 14 3.57 13.03 -11.11
C ALA A 14 3.99 12.49 -12.48
N ARG A 15 5.27 12.62 -12.79
CA ARG A 15 5.86 12.08 -14.02
C ARG A 15 7.00 11.15 -13.66
N PHE A 16 6.99 9.96 -14.24
CA PHE A 16 7.98 8.94 -13.97
C PHE A 16 8.92 8.81 -15.16
N SER A 17 10.20 9.07 -14.94
CA SER A 17 11.26 8.98 -15.96
C SER A 17 11.78 7.54 -16.15
N VAL A 18 11.46 6.66 -15.22
CA VAL A 18 11.92 5.26 -15.22
C VAL A 18 10.71 4.34 -15.34
N SER A 19 10.80 3.32 -16.19
CA SER A 19 9.73 2.33 -16.33
C SER A 19 9.62 1.46 -15.08
N ILE A 20 8.47 0.77 -14.92
CA ILE A 20 8.27 -0.16 -13.82
C ILE A 20 9.32 -1.28 -13.86
N GLU A 21 9.59 -1.82 -15.04
CA GLU A 21 10.58 -2.88 -15.26
C GLU A 21 11.98 -2.44 -14.85
N GLN A 22 12.38 -1.24 -15.23
CA GLN A 22 13.67 -0.66 -14.84
C GLN A 22 13.75 -0.44 -13.33
N ARG A 23 12.65 -0.01 -12.71
CA ARG A 23 12.61 0.20 -11.27
C ARG A 23 12.74 -1.10 -10.49
N ILE A 24 12.04 -2.15 -10.93
CA ILE A 24 12.15 -3.48 -10.33
C ILE A 24 13.57 -4.01 -10.47
N LYS A 25 14.15 -3.92 -11.67
CA LYS A 25 15.52 -4.36 -11.92
C LYS A 25 16.52 -3.64 -11.03
N GLY A 26 16.40 -2.32 -10.91
CA GLY A 26 17.27 -1.52 -10.04
C GLY A 26 17.21 -1.97 -8.59
N GLY A 27 16.04 -2.33 -8.10
CA GLY A 27 15.86 -2.86 -6.74
C GLY A 27 16.44 -4.26 -6.55
N THR A 28 16.31 -5.12 -7.55
CA THR A 28 16.78 -6.52 -7.47
C THR A 28 18.27 -6.66 -7.72
N ASP A 29 18.89 -5.74 -8.45
CA ASP A 29 20.34 -5.78 -8.75
C ASP A 29 21.21 -5.39 -7.54
N ILE A 30 20.62 -4.87 -6.47
CA ILE A 30 21.36 -4.51 -5.26
C ILE A 30 21.46 -5.71 -4.34
N VAL A 31 22.63 -6.33 -4.27
CA VAL A 31 22.89 -7.49 -3.43
C VAL A 31 22.86 -7.10 -1.95
N GLY A 32 22.11 -7.86 -1.16
CA GLY A 32 22.01 -7.66 0.29
C GLY A 32 21.12 -6.48 0.71
N HIS A 33 20.49 -5.79 -0.24
CA HIS A 33 19.56 -4.71 0.10
C HIS A 33 18.28 -5.29 0.71
N LYS A 34 17.89 -4.74 1.87
CA LYS A 34 16.61 -5.05 2.51
C LYS A 34 15.76 -3.80 2.55
N PRO A 35 14.50 -3.84 2.06
CA PRO A 35 13.58 -2.73 2.22
C PRO A 35 13.40 -2.38 3.71
N SER A 36 13.21 -1.10 4.01
CA SER A 36 13.09 -0.61 5.40
C SER A 36 12.01 -1.32 6.20
N THR A 37 10.85 -1.59 5.60
CA THR A 37 9.76 -2.30 6.27
C THR A 37 10.15 -3.72 6.66
N ARG A 38 10.86 -4.43 5.78
CA ARG A 38 11.39 -5.77 6.11
C ARG A 38 12.38 -5.71 7.27
N HIS A 39 13.24 -4.71 7.27
CA HIS A 39 14.22 -4.49 8.34
C HIS A 39 13.52 -4.22 9.68
N ASP A 40 12.46 -3.40 9.66
CA ASP A 40 11.66 -3.10 10.84
C ASP A 40 11.03 -4.38 11.42
N VAL A 41 10.46 -5.24 10.59
CA VAL A 41 9.88 -6.52 11.03
C VAL A 41 10.93 -7.42 11.66
N GLU A 42 12.09 -7.57 11.03
CA GLU A 42 13.19 -8.41 11.55
C GLU A 42 13.74 -7.91 12.89
N LEU A 43 13.75 -6.60 13.11
CA LEU A 43 14.25 -5.97 14.33
C LEU A 43 13.17 -5.69 15.37
N GLY A 44 11.91 -6.03 15.09
CA GLY A 44 10.78 -5.77 15.99
C GLY A 44 10.45 -4.29 16.15
N ARG A 45 10.71 -3.47 15.14
CA ARG A 45 10.39 -2.05 15.12
C ARG A 45 8.99 -1.80 14.57
N PRO A 46 8.31 -0.71 14.97
CA PRO A 46 7.03 -0.32 14.37
C PRO A 46 7.16 -0.19 12.85
N MET A 47 6.16 -0.71 12.13
CA MET A 47 6.12 -0.67 10.68
C MET A 47 5.51 0.64 10.19
N GLU A 48 6.15 1.27 9.19
CA GLU A 48 5.69 2.52 8.58
C GLU A 48 4.66 2.23 7.48
N ILE A 49 3.55 1.60 7.82
CA ILE A 49 2.51 1.21 6.85
C ILE A 49 1.70 2.42 6.38
N ASP A 50 1.26 3.26 7.31
CA ASP A 50 0.36 4.37 6.97
C ASP A 50 1.01 5.43 6.08
N PRO A 51 2.22 5.95 6.36
CA PRO A 51 2.83 6.93 5.47
C PRO A 51 3.22 6.36 4.10
N LEU A 52 3.56 5.07 4.00
CA LEU A 52 4.03 4.47 2.75
C LEU A 52 2.91 3.88 1.90
N VAL A 53 1.92 3.27 2.50
CA VAL A 53 0.88 2.51 1.78
C VAL A 53 -0.49 3.14 1.95
N SER A 54 -0.92 3.37 3.18
CA SER A 54 -2.26 3.89 3.47
C SER A 54 -2.50 5.26 2.84
N SER A 55 -1.48 6.11 2.77
CA SER A 55 -1.56 7.42 2.12
C SER A 55 -1.90 7.29 0.62
N VAL A 56 -1.30 6.33 -0.06
CA VAL A 56 -1.59 6.06 -1.48
C VAL A 56 -3.01 5.54 -1.65
N LEU A 57 -3.46 4.66 -0.78
CA LEU A 57 -4.82 4.13 -0.81
C LEU A 57 -5.87 5.22 -0.56
N GLU A 58 -5.65 6.09 0.40
CA GLU A 58 -6.55 7.21 0.66
C GLU A 58 -6.66 8.12 -0.55
N LEU A 59 -5.54 8.46 -1.16
CA LEU A 59 -5.51 9.27 -2.38
C LEU A 59 -6.25 8.57 -3.53
N ALA A 60 -6.05 7.27 -3.71
CA ALA A 60 -6.76 6.49 -4.72
C ALA A 60 -8.28 6.54 -4.51
N ARG A 61 -8.75 6.43 -3.27
CA ARG A 61 -10.19 6.51 -2.97
C ARG A 61 -10.75 7.90 -3.25
N ARG A 62 -10.03 8.95 -2.93
CA ARG A 62 -10.43 10.33 -3.25
C ARG A 62 -10.51 10.60 -4.75
N LEU A 63 -9.68 9.93 -5.54
CA LEU A 63 -9.64 10.06 -6.99
C LEU A 63 -10.50 9.01 -7.72
N ASN A 64 -11.21 8.15 -6.99
CA ASN A 64 -12.00 7.05 -7.54
C ASN A 64 -11.18 6.10 -8.41
N ILE A 65 -9.95 5.83 -8.04
CA ILE A 65 -9.06 4.89 -8.73
C ILE A 65 -9.11 3.55 -8.01
N ALA A 66 -9.38 2.47 -8.73
CA ALA A 66 -9.36 1.12 -8.19
C ALA A 66 -7.92 0.62 -8.04
N THR A 67 -7.60 0.04 -6.88
CA THR A 67 -6.28 -0.50 -6.57
C THR A 67 -6.41 -1.88 -5.92
N PRO A 68 -6.98 -2.87 -6.63
CA PRO A 68 -7.32 -4.16 -6.01
C PRO A 68 -6.10 -4.93 -5.48
N MET A 69 -4.99 -4.91 -6.19
CA MET A 69 -3.78 -5.59 -5.74
C MET A 69 -3.16 -4.90 -4.53
N LEU A 70 -3.07 -3.57 -4.57
CA LEU A 70 -2.54 -2.78 -3.46
C LEU A 70 -3.43 -2.92 -2.22
N ASP A 71 -4.76 -2.93 -2.40
CA ASP A 71 -5.72 -3.15 -1.31
C ASP A 71 -5.47 -4.50 -0.61
N SER A 72 -5.29 -5.56 -1.39
CA SER A 72 -5.06 -6.91 -0.86
C SER A 72 -3.75 -6.99 -0.08
N VAL A 73 -2.66 -6.51 -0.65
CA VAL A 73 -1.34 -6.53 0.00
C VAL A 73 -1.34 -5.67 1.26
N ALA A 74 -1.93 -4.48 1.19
CA ALA A 74 -2.00 -3.58 2.35
C ALA A 74 -2.79 -4.20 3.51
N THR A 75 -3.89 -4.90 3.21
CA THR A 75 -4.68 -5.61 4.22
C THR A 75 -3.86 -6.70 4.90
N LEU A 76 -3.13 -7.51 4.12
CA LEU A 76 -2.27 -8.55 4.66
C LEU A 76 -1.12 -8.00 5.51
N VAL A 77 -0.49 -6.93 5.05
CA VAL A 77 0.62 -6.30 5.78
C VAL A 77 0.15 -5.68 7.10
N ARG A 78 -1.02 -5.02 7.10
CA ARG A 78 -1.60 -4.48 8.33
C ARG A 78 -1.92 -5.60 9.33
N LEU A 79 -2.50 -6.69 8.85
CA LEU A 79 -2.79 -7.84 9.70
C LEU A 79 -1.51 -8.43 10.30
N GLN A 80 -0.47 -8.60 9.50
CA GLN A 80 0.83 -9.05 9.99
C GLN A 80 1.38 -8.10 11.06
N GLY A 81 1.32 -6.80 10.82
CA GLY A 81 1.77 -5.79 11.77
C GLY A 81 1.00 -5.85 13.09
N GLN A 82 -0.31 -6.06 13.04
CA GLN A 82 -1.16 -6.20 14.23
C GLN A 82 -0.80 -7.47 15.02
N VAL A 83 -0.63 -8.60 14.34
CA VAL A 83 -0.26 -9.88 14.99
C VAL A 83 1.11 -9.79 15.67
N LEU A 84 2.06 -9.10 15.04
CA LEU A 84 3.40 -8.90 15.57
C LEU A 84 3.50 -7.74 16.58
N HIS A 85 2.41 -7.01 16.83
CA HIS A 85 2.36 -5.80 17.65
C HIS A 85 3.29 -4.69 17.15
N LEU A 86 3.48 -4.60 15.82
CA LEU A 86 4.31 -3.59 15.15
C LEU A 86 3.49 -2.55 14.40
N TYR A 87 2.18 -2.66 14.46
CA TYR A 87 1.23 -1.74 13.84
C TYR A 87 -0.03 -1.65 14.68
N GLU A 88 -0.42 -0.44 15.03
CA GLU A 88 -1.66 -0.18 15.74
C GLU A 88 -2.78 0.13 14.76
N ARG A 89 -3.91 -0.55 14.93
CA ARG A 89 -5.08 -0.38 14.09
C ARG A 89 -5.66 1.02 14.21
N ARG A 90 -6.02 1.62 13.07
CA ARG A 90 -6.67 2.94 13.00
C ARG A 90 -8.00 2.83 12.26
N PRO A 91 -9.11 2.57 12.95
CA PRO A 91 -10.42 2.33 12.30
C PRO A 91 -10.89 3.48 11.41
N ALA A 92 -10.65 4.74 11.80
CA ALA A 92 -11.06 5.89 11.01
C ALA A 92 -10.31 5.95 9.66
N LEU A 93 -9.02 5.63 9.66
CA LEU A 93 -8.23 5.56 8.44
C LEU A 93 -8.65 4.36 7.58
N GLU A 94 -8.89 3.21 8.18
CA GLU A 94 -9.39 2.03 7.48
C GLU A 94 -10.70 2.33 6.75
N ALA A 95 -11.63 3.01 7.39
CA ALA A 95 -12.88 3.42 6.77
C ALA A 95 -12.68 4.33 5.56
N ALA A 96 -11.64 5.16 5.57
CA ALA A 96 -11.32 6.07 4.47
C ALA A 96 -10.67 5.37 3.27
N ILE A 97 -9.95 4.28 3.49
CA ILE A 97 -9.16 3.60 2.45
C ILE A 97 -9.79 2.31 1.93
N LEU A 98 -10.64 1.65 2.70
CA LEU A 98 -11.32 0.44 2.24
C LEU A 98 -12.41 0.80 1.22
N PRO A 99 -12.58 -0.02 0.18
CA PRO A 99 -13.70 0.16 -0.74
C PRO A 99 -15.00 0.06 0.02
N ALA A 100 -15.95 0.95 -0.28
CA ALA A 100 -17.29 0.83 0.27
C ALA A 100 -17.88 -0.52 -0.12
N ILE A 101 -18.27 -1.29 0.88
CA ILE A 101 -19.06 -2.51 0.63
C ILE A 101 -20.41 -2.05 0.10
N LYS A 102 -20.69 -2.40 -1.14
CA LYS A 102 -21.99 -2.08 -1.73
C LYS A 102 -23.04 -2.96 -1.12
N GLU A 103 -23.91 -2.36 -0.32
CA GLU A 103 -25.00 -3.09 0.37
C GLU A 103 -26.00 -3.75 -0.59
N ASN A 104 -25.99 -3.36 -1.87
CA ASN A 104 -26.89 -3.98 -2.86
C ASN A 104 -26.64 -5.48 -3.05
N GLU A 105 -25.51 -5.98 -2.64
CA GLU A 105 -25.23 -7.41 -2.65
C GLU A 105 -26.09 -8.16 -1.63
N ALA A 106 -26.52 -7.50 -0.57
CA ALA A 106 -27.38 -8.06 0.44
C ALA A 106 -28.83 -8.24 -0.03
N THR A 107 -29.22 -7.64 -1.14
CA THR A 107 -30.58 -7.70 -1.71
C THR A 107 -30.71 -8.69 -2.85
N ALA A 108 -29.63 -9.32 -3.22
CA ALA A 108 -29.62 -10.32 -4.28
C ALA A 108 -30.26 -11.64 -3.82
#